data_21191df46327daaa1e450b71145017a5
#
_entry.id   21191df46327daaa1e450b71145017a5
#
_cell.length_a   1.000
_cell.length_b   1.000
_cell.length_c   1.000
_cell.angle_alpha   90.00
_cell.angle_beta   90.00
_cell.angle_gamma   90.00
#
_symmetry.space_group_name_H-M   'P 1'
#
loop_
_entity.id
_entity.type
_entity.pdbx_description
1 polymer ?
#
loop_
_entity_poly.entity_id
_entity_poly.type
_entity_poly.pdbx_seq_one_letter_code
_entity_poly.pdbx_strand_id
1 'polypeptide(L)'
;SDLHIGHENILRFDNRPFADVNEMNNKLIENWNARVHSNDTVYILGDFIWAKESAWPSIVGSLAGNKVLIRGNHDPKQFSAATRRMFQEITDLKEIKDSGKHVVMCHYPIPFFRAGFAPTAFMLYGHVHQTIEYEYIAKLRREVKANATGYGTPNGNFINVGCMMPYMDYTPRTLDEIIEGDARYHEENPDAL
;
A
#
# COMPACT_ATOMS: atom_id res chain seq x y z
N SER A 1 -1.06 -0.77 2.09
CA SER A 1 -0.02 -0.15 2.91
C SER A 1 -0.58 0.55 4.13
N ASP A 2 0.26 0.82 5.13
CA ASP A 2 -0.01 1.73 6.26
C ASP A 2 -1.25 1.35 7.08
N LEU A 3 -1.47 0.06 7.33
CA LEU A 3 -2.62 -0.39 8.12
C LEU A 3 -2.48 0.07 9.58
N HIS A 4 -1.27 0.04 10.13
CA HIS A 4 -0.98 0.46 11.52
C HIS A 4 -1.91 -0.19 12.56
N ILE A 5 -2.21 -1.49 12.41
CA ILE A 5 -3.08 -2.22 13.35
C ILE A 5 -2.53 -2.08 14.77
N GLY A 6 -3.34 -1.54 15.68
CA GLY A 6 -2.97 -1.30 17.07
C GLY A 6 -2.38 0.08 17.37
N HIS A 7 -2.26 0.98 16.38
CA HIS A 7 -1.70 2.31 16.56
C HIS A 7 -2.78 3.35 16.86
N GLU A 8 -3.01 3.65 18.12
CA GLU A 8 -4.06 4.59 18.54
C GLU A 8 -3.88 6.00 17.95
N ASN A 9 -2.64 6.51 17.95
CA ASN A 9 -2.38 7.88 17.47
C ASN A 9 -2.59 8.06 15.97
N ILE A 10 -2.60 6.99 15.17
CA ILE A 10 -2.82 7.08 13.72
C ILE A 10 -4.22 7.60 13.39
N LEU A 11 -5.20 7.36 14.28
CA LEU A 11 -6.54 7.89 14.14
C LEU A 11 -6.54 9.40 13.96
N ARG A 12 -5.72 10.07 14.78
CA ARG A 12 -5.58 11.53 14.75
C ARG A 12 -4.64 12.00 13.64
N PHE A 13 -3.55 11.28 13.38
CA PHE A 13 -2.55 11.69 12.39
C PHE A 13 -3.10 11.63 10.96
N ASP A 14 -3.90 10.61 10.66
CA ASP A 14 -4.54 10.42 9.35
C ASP A 14 -6.01 10.86 9.32
N ASN A 15 -6.52 11.42 10.42
CA ASN A 15 -7.95 11.74 10.56
C ASN A 15 -8.85 10.54 10.17
N ARG A 16 -8.51 9.33 10.65
CA ARG A 16 -9.23 8.10 10.30
C ARG A 16 -10.65 8.10 10.88
N PRO A 17 -11.67 7.62 10.15
CA PRO A 17 -13.08 7.70 10.52
C PRO A 17 -13.50 6.58 11.50
N PHE A 18 -12.73 6.39 12.58
CA PHE A 18 -13.01 5.38 13.62
C PHE A 18 -13.02 6.06 14.99
N ALA A 19 -13.93 5.61 15.86
CA ALA A 19 -14.06 6.16 17.21
C ALA A 19 -12.86 5.83 18.12
N ASP A 20 -12.30 4.63 17.94
CA ASP A 20 -11.12 4.17 18.68
C ASP A 20 -10.30 3.14 17.87
N VAL A 21 -9.15 2.75 18.43
CA VAL A 21 -8.22 1.80 17.79
C VAL A 21 -8.82 0.39 17.67
N ASN A 22 -9.74 0.00 18.55
CA ASN A 22 -10.37 -1.32 18.49
C ASN A 22 -11.36 -1.39 17.34
N GLU A 23 -12.16 -0.33 17.16
CA GLU A 23 -13.07 -0.21 15.99
C GLU A 23 -12.25 -0.25 14.70
N MET A 24 -11.17 0.55 14.61
CA MET A 24 -10.27 0.53 13.44
C MET A 24 -9.72 -0.87 13.17
N ASN A 25 -9.16 -1.53 14.18
CA ASN A 25 -8.57 -2.86 14.04
C ASN A 25 -9.61 -3.89 13.57
N ASN A 26 -10.79 -3.88 14.21
CA ASN A 26 -11.87 -4.79 13.84
C ASN A 26 -12.32 -4.56 12.39
N LYS A 27 -12.46 -3.29 11.98
CA LYS A 27 -12.88 -2.95 10.62
C LYS A 27 -11.84 -3.34 9.57
N LEU A 28 -10.56 -3.12 9.84
CA LEU A 28 -9.47 -3.57 8.96
C LEU A 28 -9.47 -5.09 8.78
N ILE A 29 -9.62 -5.86 9.86
CA ILE A 29 -9.68 -7.33 9.82
C ILE A 29 -10.95 -7.81 9.10
N GLU A 30 -12.11 -7.20 9.39
CA GLU A 30 -13.38 -7.50 8.72
C GLU A 30 -13.28 -7.27 7.21
N ASN A 31 -12.85 -6.08 6.79
CA ASN A 31 -12.71 -5.72 5.38
C ASN A 31 -11.72 -6.65 4.66
N TRP A 32 -10.61 -7.00 5.33
CA TRP A 32 -9.65 -7.96 4.79
C TRP A 32 -10.31 -9.31 4.53
N ASN A 33 -10.93 -9.90 5.56
CA ASN A 33 -11.48 -11.25 5.49
C ASN A 33 -12.76 -11.34 4.63
N ALA A 34 -13.45 -10.21 4.40
CA ALA A 34 -14.56 -10.13 3.46
C ALA A 34 -14.13 -10.22 1.98
N ARG A 35 -12.86 -9.88 1.68
CA ARG A 35 -12.36 -9.80 0.31
C ARG A 35 -11.35 -10.92 -0.02
N VAL A 36 -10.56 -11.32 0.94
CA VAL A 36 -9.42 -12.23 0.73
C VAL A 36 -9.82 -13.66 1.03
N HIS A 37 -9.60 -14.55 0.07
CA HIS A 37 -9.83 -15.99 0.19
C HIS A 37 -8.53 -16.73 0.51
N SER A 38 -8.62 -17.98 0.92
CA SER A 38 -7.47 -18.80 1.39
C SER A 38 -6.34 -18.93 0.37
N ASN A 39 -6.66 -18.93 -0.93
CA ASN A 39 -5.68 -19.09 -2.00
C ASN A 39 -5.12 -17.76 -2.55
N ASP A 40 -5.69 -16.64 -2.15
CA ASP A 40 -5.22 -15.33 -2.60
C ASP A 40 -3.87 -14.99 -1.99
N THR A 41 -3.10 -14.15 -2.67
CA THR A 41 -1.87 -13.58 -2.15
C THR A 41 -2.02 -12.08 -1.98
N VAL A 42 -1.84 -11.59 -0.76
CA VAL A 42 -1.89 -10.17 -0.43
C VAL A 42 -0.48 -9.63 -0.25
N TYR A 43 -0.17 -8.59 -1.02
CA TYR A 43 1.06 -7.81 -0.89
C TYR A 43 0.80 -6.66 0.09
N ILE A 44 1.53 -6.64 1.20
CA ILE A 44 1.43 -5.63 2.25
C ILE A 44 2.63 -4.71 2.12
N LEU A 45 2.41 -3.44 1.79
CA LEU A 45 3.48 -2.49 1.51
C LEU A 45 3.91 -1.72 2.77
N GLY A 46 4.11 -2.45 3.86
CA GLY A 46 4.73 -1.96 5.08
C GLY A 46 3.80 -1.21 6.03
N ASP A 47 4.37 -0.87 7.19
CA ASP A 47 3.72 -0.24 8.32
C ASP A 47 2.42 -0.98 8.70
N PHE A 48 2.59 -2.29 8.90
CA PHE A 48 1.50 -3.23 8.99
C PHE A 48 0.87 -3.24 10.39
N ILE A 49 1.68 -3.54 11.41
CA ILE A 49 1.20 -3.75 12.78
C ILE A 49 2.03 -2.92 13.77
N TRP A 50 1.35 -2.09 14.54
CA TRP A 50 1.93 -1.30 15.62
C TRP A 50 1.76 -2.02 16.97
N ALA A 51 2.51 -3.11 17.14
CA ALA A 51 2.51 -3.88 18.37
C ALA A 51 3.87 -4.57 18.57
N LYS A 52 4.11 -5.07 19.78
CA LYS A 52 5.27 -5.92 20.02
C LYS A 52 5.25 -7.11 19.06
N GLU A 53 6.40 -7.49 18.55
CA GLU A 53 6.54 -8.57 17.56
C GLU A 53 5.90 -9.88 18.04
N SER A 54 5.90 -10.14 19.34
CA SER A 54 5.25 -11.32 19.93
C SER A 54 3.72 -11.40 19.71
N ALA A 55 3.07 -10.29 19.41
CA ALA A 55 1.63 -10.25 19.09
C ALA A 55 1.34 -10.50 17.62
N TRP A 56 2.33 -10.37 16.75
CA TRP A 56 2.16 -10.51 15.30
C TRP A 56 1.56 -11.85 14.87
N PRO A 57 2.00 -13.02 15.41
CA PRO A 57 1.43 -14.31 14.99
C PRO A 57 -0.09 -14.39 15.18
N SER A 58 -0.61 -13.84 16.25
CA SER A 58 -2.06 -13.83 16.51
C SER A 58 -2.81 -12.96 15.49
N ILE A 59 -2.31 -11.74 15.24
CA ILE A 59 -2.94 -10.79 14.32
C ILE A 59 -2.84 -11.30 12.88
N VAL A 60 -1.64 -11.69 12.44
CA VAL A 60 -1.41 -12.20 11.07
C VAL A 60 -2.21 -13.49 10.84
N GLY A 61 -2.36 -14.33 11.87
CA GLY A 61 -3.13 -15.58 11.81
C GLY A 61 -4.64 -15.37 11.69
N SER A 62 -5.17 -14.21 12.10
CA SER A 62 -6.58 -13.87 11.92
C SER A 62 -6.95 -13.40 10.50
N LEU A 63 -5.96 -13.15 9.67
CA LEU A 63 -6.13 -12.63 8.30
C LEU A 63 -6.06 -13.78 7.29
N ALA A 64 -7.03 -13.85 6.40
CA ALA A 64 -7.11 -14.86 5.34
C ALA A 64 -5.99 -14.69 4.28
N GLY A 65 -5.77 -15.74 3.48
CA GLY A 65 -4.88 -15.74 2.33
C GLY A 65 -3.39 -15.84 2.67
N ASN A 66 -2.59 -15.88 1.63
CA ASN A 66 -1.13 -15.86 1.69
C ASN A 66 -0.64 -14.41 1.78
N LYS A 67 0.44 -14.17 2.50
CA LYS A 67 0.93 -12.80 2.74
C LYS A 67 2.38 -12.64 2.31
N VAL A 68 2.64 -11.56 1.58
CA VAL A 68 3.99 -11.07 1.24
C VAL A 68 4.13 -9.69 1.90
N LEU A 69 5.12 -9.53 2.76
CA LEU A 69 5.40 -8.26 3.43
C LEU A 69 6.56 -7.55 2.73
N ILE A 70 6.28 -6.38 2.20
CA ILE A 70 7.28 -5.40 1.80
C ILE A 70 7.44 -4.45 3.00
N ARG A 71 8.58 -4.50 3.70
CA ARG A 71 8.74 -3.83 4.99
C ARG A 71 8.65 -2.31 4.90
N GLY A 72 7.95 -1.72 5.86
CA GLY A 72 7.97 -0.29 6.16
C GLY A 72 8.96 0.06 7.26
N ASN A 73 9.06 1.35 7.57
CA ASN A 73 9.99 1.86 8.59
C ASN A 73 9.56 1.51 10.02
N HIS A 74 8.29 1.26 10.24
CA HIS A 74 7.76 0.86 11.55
C HIS A 74 7.66 -0.64 11.73
N ASP A 75 7.86 -1.43 10.68
CA ASP A 75 7.90 -2.88 10.79
C ASP A 75 9.19 -3.36 11.48
N PRO A 76 9.16 -4.49 12.21
CA PRO A 76 10.35 -5.03 12.85
C PRO A 76 11.49 -5.29 11.86
N LYS A 77 12.71 -4.88 12.23
CA LYS A 77 13.92 -5.20 11.45
C LYS A 77 14.22 -6.69 11.42
N GLN A 78 13.82 -7.40 12.48
CA GLN A 78 14.00 -8.85 12.62
C GLN A 78 12.69 -9.45 13.11
N PHE A 79 12.35 -10.60 12.57
CA PHE A 79 11.17 -11.38 12.93
C PHE A 79 11.59 -12.70 13.59
N SER A 80 10.84 -13.13 14.60
CA SER A 80 10.95 -14.46 15.14
C SER A 80 10.67 -15.52 14.07
N ALA A 81 11.14 -16.74 14.29
CA ALA A 81 10.85 -17.85 13.39
C ALA A 81 9.34 -18.14 13.29
N ALA A 82 8.57 -17.86 14.36
CA ALA A 82 7.12 -18.01 14.38
C ALA A 82 6.44 -17.02 13.43
N THR A 83 6.74 -15.73 13.58
CA THR A 83 6.18 -14.67 12.73
C THR A 83 6.59 -14.84 11.27
N ARG A 84 7.89 -15.14 11.03
CA ARG A 84 8.39 -15.31 9.66
C ARG A 84 7.66 -16.40 8.88
N ARG A 85 7.26 -17.50 9.51
CA ARG A 85 6.53 -18.60 8.87
C ARG A 85 5.12 -18.23 8.43
N MET A 86 4.59 -17.12 8.90
CA MET A 86 3.25 -16.63 8.54
C MET A 86 3.24 -15.84 7.23
N PHE A 87 4.42 -15.54 6.69
CA PHE A 87 4.59 -14.85 5.42
C PHE A 87 5.26 -15.77 4.41
N GLN A 88 4.78 -15.77 3.17
CA GLN A 88 5.46 -16.42 2.06
C GLN A 88 6.82 -15.77 1.80
N GLU A 89 6.88 -14.45 1.91
CA GLU A 89 8.08 -13.65 1.70
C GLU A 89 8.05 -12.39 2.57
N ILE A 90 9.24 -11.96 3.02
CA ILE A 90 9.47 -10.65 3.64
C ILE A 90 10.66 -10.02 2.89
N THR A 91 10.45 -8.85 2.30
CA THR A 91 11.42 -8.15 1.47
C THR A 91 11.29 -6.64 1.65
N ASP A 92 12.18 -5.84 1.06
CA ASP A 92 12.10 -4.37 1.08
C ASP A 92 11.58 -3.80 -0.26
N LEU A 93 11.67 -4.61 -1.32
CA LEU A 93 11.16 -4.28 -2.65
C LEU A 93 10.71 -5.57 -3.33
N LYS A 94 9.62 -5.50 -4.08
CA LYS A 94 9.10 -6.62 -4.86
C LYS A 94 8.71 -6.17 -6.26
N GLU A 95 9.12 -6.97 -7.24
CA GLU A 95 8.67 -6.82 -8.61
C GLU A 95 7.87 -8.06 -9.02
N ILE A 96 6.75 -7.83 -9.69
CA ILE A 96 5.91 -8.91 -10.23
C ILE A 96 5.41 -8.56 -11.64
N LYS A 97 4.88 -9.56 -12.31
CA LYS A 97 4.01 -9.36 -13.47
C LYS A 97 2.60 -9.82 -13.10
N ASP A 98 1.62 -8.95 -13.32
CA ASP A 98 0.22 -9.26 -13.12
C ASP A 98 -0.60 -8.81 -14.33
N SER A 99 -1.30 -9.75 -14.95
CA SER A 99 -2.20 -9.49 -16.08
C SER A 99 -1.57 -8.65 -17.20
N GLY A 100 -0.29 -8.92 -17.50
CA GLY A 100 0.48 -8.17 -18.52
C GLY A 100 1.07 -6.84 -18.04
N LYS A 101 0.81 -6.44 -16.80
CA LYS A 101 1.37 -5.24 -16.18
C LYS A 101 2.64 -5.60 -15.41
N HIS A 102 3.64 -4.71 -15.45
CA HIS A 102 4.83 -4.78 -14.61
C HIS A 102 4.61 -3.94 -13.36
N VAL A 103 4.70 -4.53 -12.20
CA VAL A 103 4.43 -3.86 -10.92
C VAL A 103 5.65 -3.90 -10.02
N VAL A 104 6.12 -2.72 -9.65
CA VAL A 104 7.15 -2.53 -8.62
C VAL A 104 6.46 -2.10 -7.34
N MET A 105 6.78 -2.73 -6.22
CA MET A 105 6.21 -2.45 -4.91
C MET A 105 7.31 -2.15 -3.91
N CYS A 106 7.22 -1.02 -3.25
CA CYS A 106 8.09 -0.61 -2.14
C CYS A 106 7.24 0.18 -1.15
N HIS A 107 7.62 0.16 0.12
CA HIS A 107 6.95 1.02 1.09
C HIS A 107 7.13 2.51 0.76
N TYR A 108 8.33 2.89 0.33
CA TYR A 108 8.64 4.27 -0.06
C TYR A 108 8.30 4.55 -1.53
N PRO A 109 7.93 5.79 -1.88
CA PRO A 109 7.74 6.18 -3.27
C PRO A 109 9.06 6.15 -4.05
N ILE A 110 9.07 5.46 -5.19
CA ILE A 110 10.20 5.43 -6.12
C ILE A 110 9.72 5.95 -7.48
N PRO A 111 9.81 7.26 -7.75
CA PRO A 111 9.25 7.86 -8.96
C PRO A 111 9.89 7.36 -10.27
N PHE A 112 11.16 6.93 -10.20
CA PHE A 112 11.92 6.43 -11.34
C PHE A 112 12.29 4.98 -11.10
N PHE A 113 11.44 4.07 -11.57
CA PHE A 113 11.53 2.64 -11.32
C PHE A 113 11.77 1.85 -12.62
N ARG A 114 12.10 0.57 -12.46
CA ARG A 114 12.35 -0.32 -13.60
C ARG A 114 11.14 -0.38 -14.54
N ALA A 115 11.39 -0.20 -15.83
CA ALA A 115 10.38 -0.15 -16.89
C ALA A 115 9.37 1.02 -16.77
N GLY A 116 9.60 2.02 -15.92
CA GLY A 116 8.71 3.15 -15.67
C GLY A 116 8.40 4.05 -16.88
N PHE A 117 8.98 3.75 -18.04
CA PHE A 117 8.63 4.36 -19.34
C PHE A 117 7.51 3.59 -20.06
N ALA A 118 7.23 2.34 -19.70
CA ALA A 118 6.20 1.54 -20.33
C ALA A 118 4.82 1.89 -19.75
N PRO A 119 3.78 2.11 -20.56
CA PRO A 119 2.45 2.49 -20.08
C PRO A 119 1.80 1.42 -19.19
N THR A 120 2.26 0.17 -19.28
CA THR A 120 1.80 -0.96 -18.46
C THR A 120 2.65 -1.20 -17.21
N ALA A 121 3.60 -0.32 -16.90
CA ALA A 121 4.40 -0.41 -15.69
C ALA A 121 3.87 0.53 -14.61
N PHE A 122 3.79 0.01 -13.37
CA PHE A 122 3.26 0.71 -12.21
C PHE A 122 4.20 0.58 -11.02
N MET A 123 4.31 1.64 -10.24
CA MET A 123 4.95 1.65 -8.93
C MET A 123 3.89 1.86 -7.85
N LEU A 124 3.75 0.92 -6.93
CA LEU A 124 2.86 1.02 -5.79
C LEU A 124 3.67 1.30 -4.52
N TYR A 125 3.22 2.27 -3.74
CA TYR A 125 3.92 2.72 -2.53
C TYR A 125 2.95 3.12 -1.40
N GLY A 126 3.47 3.32 -0.21
CA GLY A 126 2.80 3.88 0.96
C GLY A 126 3.62 4.97 1.62
N HIS A 127 3.75 4.91 2.96
CA HIS A 127 4.62 5.74 3.79
C HIS A 127 4.18 7.20 3.94
N VAL A 128 3.90 7.89 2.84
CA VAL A 128 3.69 9.34 2.85
C VAL A 128 2.31 9.76 3.39
N HIS A 129 1.43 8.78 3.63
CA HIS A 129 0.06 9.03 4.11
C HIS A 129 -0.63 10.16 3.30
N GLN A 130 -1.30 11.10 3.99
CA GLN A 130 -1.86 12.35 3.42
C GLN A 130 -1.13 13.58 3.99
N THR A 131 0.21 13.52 3.97
CA THR A 131 1.08 14.58 4.52
C THR A 131 1.63 15.48 3.42
N ILE A 132 2.48 16.44 3.81
CA ILE A 132 3.21 17.29 2.86
C ILE A 132 4.10 16.48 1.90
N GLU A 133 4.58 15.29 2.31
CA GLU A 133 5.35 14.42 1.41
C GLU A 133 4.47 13.87 0.30
N TYR A 134 3.19 13.55 0.59
CA TYR A 134 2.22 13.17 -0.44
C TYR A 134 2.02 14.29 -1.46
N GLU A 135 1.91 15.53 -1.00
CA GLU A 135 1.77 16.71 -1.88
C GLU A 135 2.96 16.85 -2.84
N TYR A 136 4.19 16.66 -2.34
CA TYR A 136 5.39 16.69 -3.18
C TYR A 136 5.39 15.58 -4.24
N ILE A 137 5.02 14.35 -3.84
CA ILE A 137 4.94 13.22 -4.77
C ILE A 137 3.82 13.42 -5.79
N ALA A 138 2.65 13.91 -5.37
CA ALA A 138 1.53 14.19 -6.27
C ALA A 138 1.90 15.29 -7.29
N LYS A 139 2.59 16.36 -6.86
CA LYS A 139 3.11 17.40 -7.75
C LYS A 139 4.10 16.85 -8.75
N LEU A 140 5.08 16.06 -8.30
CA LEU A 140 6.05 15.41 -9.17
C LEU A 140 5.35 14.48 -10.18
N ARG A 141 4.35 13.72 -9.76
CA ARG A 141 3.58 12.84 -10.63
C ARG A 141 2.88 13.61 -11.75
N ARG A 142 2.24 14.74 -11.43
CA ARG A 142 1.60 15.61 -12.43
C ARG A 142 2.61 16.14 -13.43
N GLU A 143 3.75 16.62 -12.96
CA GLU A 143 4.83 17.13 -13.79
C GLU A 143 5.38 16.03 -14.72
N VAL A 144 5.65 14.84 -14.20
CA VAL A 144 6.12 13.69 -14.99
C VAL A 144 5.09 13.31 -16.05
N LYS A 145 3.80 13.18 -15.69
CA LYS A 145 2.73 12.87 -16.63
C LYS A 145 2.57 13.93 -17.73
N ALA A 146 2.63 15.21 -17.38
CA ALA A 146 2.52 16.31 -18.34
C ALA A 146 3.68 16.34 -19.35
N ASN A 147 4.85 15.84 -18.97
CA ASN A 147 6.04 15.75 -19.82
C ASN A 147 6.28 14.37 -20.45
N ALA A 148 5.35 13.43 -20.29
CA ALA A 148 5.46 12.11 -20.88
C ALA A 148 5.23 12.19 -22.39
N THR A 149 6.31 12.11 -23.18
CA THR A 149 6.29 12.22 -24.66
C THR A 149 6.37 10.87 -25.36
N GLY A 150 6.22 9.76 -24.64
CA GLY A 150 6.28 8.40 -25.15
C GLY A 150 7.52 7.64 -24.74
N TYR A 151 8.05 6.79 -25.65
CA TYR A 151 9.15 5.89 -25.32
C TYR A 151 10.38 6.63 -24.78
N GLY A 152 10.90 6.14 -23.65
CA GLY A 152 12.08 6.68 -23.00
C GLY A 152 11.81 7.77 -21.95
N THR A 153 10.57 8.27 -21.86
CA THR A 153 10.18 9.20 -20.78
C THR A 153 9.43 8.46 -19.66
N PRO A 154 9.59 8.85 -18.38
CA PRO A 154 8.81 8.27 -17.30
C PRO A 154 7.31 8.44 -17.52
N ASN A 155 6.51 7.43 -17.16
CA ASN A 155 5.06 7.41 -17.39
C ASN A 155 4.23 8.07 -16.27
N GLY A 156 4.82 8.31 -15.10
CA GLY A 156 4.14 8.85 -13.94
C GLY A 156 3.13 7.89 -13.28
N ASN A 157 3.20 6.59 -13.57
CA ASN A 157 2.33 5.58 -12.97
C ASN A 157 2.86 5.11 -11.61
N PHE A 158 2.99 6.02 -10.66
CA PHE A 158 3.28 5.70 -9.27
C PHE A 158 2.08 6.10 -8.40
N ILE A 159 1.55 5.12 -7.64
CA ILE A 159 0.24 5.17 -6.98
C ILE A 159 0.42 4.91 -5.49
N ASN A 160 -0.12 5.80 -4.65
CA ASN A 160 -0.17 5.60 -3.21
C ASN A 160 -1.25 4.56 -2.87
N VAL A 161 -0.87 3.46 -2.22
CA VAL A 161 -1.79 2.40 -1.77
C VAL A 161 -1.95 2.36 -0.25
N GLY A 162 -1.72 3.49 0.42
CA GLY A 162 -2.04 3.67 1.83
C GLY A 162 -3.52 3.38 2.07
N CYS A 163 -3.83 2.62 3.12
CA CYS A 163 -5.21 2.16 3.36
C CYS A 163 -6.22 3.29 3.54
N MET A 164 -5.75 4.49 3.92
CA MET A 164 -6.55 5.70 4.11
C MET A 164 -6.89 6.42 2.78
N MET A 165 -6.27 6.04 1.67
CA MET A 165 -6.60 6.66 0.39
C MET A 165 -8.04 6.34 0.01
N PRO A 166 -8.83 7.32 -0.52
CA PRO A 166 -10.25 7.13 -0.78
C PRO A 166 -10.59 5.91 -1.63
N TYR A 167 -9.77 5.59 -2.63
CA TYR A 167 -9.94 4.42 -3.49
C TYR A 167 -9.53 3.09 -2.81
N MET A 168 -8.78 3.14 -1.71
CA MET A 168 -8.44 1.97 -0.91
C MET A 168 -9.51 1.67 0.15
N ASP A 169 -10.05 2.69 0.79
CA ASP A 169 -11.14 2.61 1.76
C ASP A 169 -10.93 1.48 2.79
N TYR A 170 -9.74 1.44 3.39
CA TYR A 170 -9.35 0.45 4.40
C TYR A 170 -9.59 -1.01 4.00
N THR A 171 -9.56 -1.30 2.69
CA THR A 171 -9.93 -2.60 2.12
C THR A 171 -8.85 -3.08 1.15
N PRO A 172 -8.45 -4.37 1.17
CA PRO A 172 -7.58 -4.94 0.14
C PRO A 172 -8.20 -4.80 -1.26
N ARG A 173 -7.40 -4.35 -2.23
CA ARG A 173 -7.83 -4.10 -3.61
C ARG A 173 -6.98 -4.89 -4.59
N THR A 174 -7.58 -5.27 -5.71
CA THR A 174 -6.82 -5.80 -6.86
C THR A 174 -6.07 -4.66 -7.56
N LEU A 175 -5.08 -5.02 -8.38
CA LEU A 175 -4.32 -4.02 -9.13
C LEU A 175 -5.23 -3.17 -10.05
N ASP A 176 -6.20 -3.79 -10.71
CA ASP A 176 -7.12 -3.08 -11.61
C ASP A 176 -8.02 -2.11 -10.83
N GLU A 177 -8.57 -2.53 -9.66
CA GLU A 177 -9.33 -1.63 -8.79
C GLU A 177 -8.49 -0.43 -8.31
N ILE A 178 -7.20 -0.64 -8.00
CA ILE A 178 -6.28 0.43 -7.61
C ILE A 178 -6.08 1.41 -8.76
N ILE A 179 -5.77 0.92 -9.96
CA ILE A 179 -5.52 1.76 -11.13
C ILE A 179 -6.76 2.58 -11.50
N GLU A 180 -7.93 1.94 -11.56
CA GLU A 180 -9.19 2.60 -11.87
C GLU A 180 -9.61 3.60 -10.79
N GLY A 181 -9.45 3.21 -9.52
CA GLY A 181 -9.79 4.06 -8.37
C GLY A 181 -8.91 5.31 -8.29
N ASP A 182 -7.60 5.15 -8.48
CA ASP A 182 -6.63 6.25 -8.52
C ASP A 182 -6.92 7.20 -9.69
N ALA A 183 -7.20 6.67 -10.89
CA ALA A 183 -7.53 7.47 -12.05
C ALA A 183 -8.79 8.32 -11.83
N ARG A 184 -9.86 7.70 -11.34
CA ARG A 184 -11.12 8.38 -11.01
C ARG A 184 -10.93 9.44 -9.94
N TYR A 185 -10.20 9.13 -8.88
CA TYR A 185 -9.94 10.07 -7.78
C TYR A 185 -9.26 11.34 -8.29
N HIS A 186 -8.27 11.23 -9.16
CA HIS A 186 -7.56 12.40 -9.71
C HIS A 186 -8.37 13.12 -10.80
N GLU A 187 -9.28 12.45 -11.50
CA GLU A 187 -10.21 13.09 -12.45
C GLU A 187 -11.26 13.94 -11.72
N GLU A 188 -11.82 13.41 -10.63
CA GLU A 188 -12.82 14.09 -9.80
C GLU A 188 -12.21 15.19 -8.93
N ASN A 189 -10.91 15.09 -8.61
CA ASN A 189 -10.16 16.01 -7.76
C ASN A 189 -8.88 16.51 -8.44
N PRO A 190 -8.99 17.30 -9.51
CA PRO A 190 -7.81 17.73 -10.30
C PRO A 190 -6.83 18.58 -9.49
N ASP A 191 -7.31 19.26 -8.45
CA ASP A 191 -6.51 20.05 -7.51
C ASP A 191 -6.13 19.27 -6.24
N ALA A 192 -6.55 18.02 -6.09
CA ALA A 192 -6.16 17.20 -4.96
C ALA A 192 -4.65 17.00 -4.98
N LEU A 193 -4.04 17.54 -3.96
CA LEU A 193 -2.64 17.35 -3.64
C LEU A 193 -2.48 15.99 -2.98
#